data_b2071587117daff0cf5d55d89108d616
#
_entry.id   b2071587117daff0cf5d55d89108d616
#
_cell.length_a   1.000
_cell.length_b   1.000
_cell.length_c   1.000
_cell.angle_alpha   90.00
_cell.angle_beta   90.00
_cell.angle_gamma   90.00
#
_symmetry.space_group_name_H-M   'P 1'
#
loop_
_entity.id
_entity.type
_entity.pdbx_description
1 polymer ?
#
loop_
_entity_poly.entity_id
_entity_poly.type
_entity_poly.pdbx_seq_one_letter_code
_entity_poly.pdbx_strand_id
1 'polypeptide(L)'
;MSKYIYFTPEEKVRAQNTDLVSLLRAQGERPVRSGREFRTPNDPSITVRGNKWFDHSKREGGYAVSFAQRYYRLPYQEAVLLLLGRKNGKSYEQAKPAKEAPKPFALPEPYGTMRRMYAYLMRQRHIDREVISYFVHEKLLYEDKHHNCVFVG
;
A
#
# COMPACT_ATOMS: atom_id res chain seq x y z
N MET A 1 -29.34 23.90 -16.01
CA MET A 1 -27.97 23.97 -16.58
C MET A 1 -26.96 23.85 -15.44
N SER A 2 -26.13 22.83 -15.50
CA SER A 2 -25.06 22.67 -14.48
C SER A 2 -24.01 23.76 -14.72
N LYS A 3 -23.85 24.66 -13.74
CA LYS A 3 -22.85 25.76 -13.81
C LYS A 3 -21.47 25.11 -13.76
N TYR A 4 -20.66 25.31 -14.79
CA TYR A 4 -19.30 24.81 -14.80
C TYR A 4 -18.50 25.46 -13.65
N ILE A 5 -17.90 24.63 -12.80
CA ILE A 5 -17.08 25.07 -11.68
C ILE A 5 -15.63 24.83 -12.03
N TYR A 6 -14.84 25.89 -12.07
CA TYR A 6 -13.40 25.81 -12.27
C TYR A 6 -12.69 25.53 -10.95
N PHE A 7 -11.75 24.60 -10.96
CA PHE A 7 -10.87 24.29 -9.82
C PHE A 7 -9.42 24.61 -10.20
N THR A 8 -8.72 25.29 -9.30
CA THR A 8 -7.28 25.56 -9.48
C THR A 8 -6.46 24.26 -9.41
N PRO A 9 -5.23 24.24 -9.97
CA PRO A 9 -4.35 23.08 -9.84
C PRO A 9 -4.13 22.64 -8.40
N GLU A 10 -3.95 23.60 -7.47
CA GLU A 10 -3.76 23.34 -6.03
C GLU A 10 -5.00 22.67 -5.41
N GLU A 11 -6.19 23.14 -5.77
CA GLU A 11 -7.45 22.55 -5.32
C GLU A 11 -7.61 21.11 -5.79
N LYS A 12 -7.26 20.80 -7.04
CA LYS A 12 -7.28 19.44 -7.58
C LYS A 12 -6.30 18.54 -6.84
N VAL A 13 -5.08 19.02 -6.60
CA VAL A 13 -4.06 18.27 -5.83
C VAL A 13 -4.53 18.04 -4.40
N ARG A 14 -5.09 19.07 -3.74
CA ARG A 14 -5.62 18.96 -2.38
C ARG A 14 -6.76 17.95 -2.30
N ALA A 15 -7.71 17.98 -3.22
CA ALA A 15 -8.79 17.01 -3.30
C ALA A 15 -8.27 15.60 -3.52
N GLN A 16 -7.30 15.43 -4.40
CA GLN A 16 -6.69 14.14 -4.72
C GLN A 16 -5.89 13.53 -3.55
N ASN A 17 -5.35 14.38 -2.67
CA ASN A 17 -4.57 13.96 -1.49
C ASN A 17 -5.40 13.82 -0.21
N THR A 18 -6.71 13.94 -0.28
CA THR A 18 -7.59 13.76 0.88
C THR A 18 -7.47 12.35 1.46
N ASP A 19 -7.31 12.23 2.78
CA ASP A 19 -7.33 10.94 3.48
C ASP A 19 -8.73 10.35 3.47
N LEU A 20 -8.86 9.15 2.90
CA LEU A 20 -10.15 8.51 2.70
C LEU A 20 -10.78 7.96 3.99
N VAL A 21 -9.95 7.63 4.99
CA VAL A 21 -10.48 7.21 6.30
C VAL A 21 -11.08 8.41 7.02
N SER A 22 -10.41 9.58 6.95
CA SER A 22 -10.93 10.84 7.48
C SER A 22 -12.25 11.24 6.79
N LEU A 23 -12.29 11.13 5.46
CA LEU A 23 -13.51 11.38 4.68
C LEU A 23 -14.67 10.48 5.13
N LEU A 24 -14.48 9.16 5.17
CA LEU A 24 -15.51 8.20 5.56
C LEU A 24 -16.05 8.49 6.96
N ARG A 25 -15.16 8.72 7.93
CA ARG A 25 -15.56 9.07 9.30
C ARG A 25 -16.35 10.37 9.38
N ALA A 26 -15.95 11.38 8.63
CA ALA A 26 -16.65 12.65 8.57
C ALA A 26 -18.03 12.53 7.92
N GLN A 27 -18.25 11.55 7.04
CA GLN A 27 -19.56 11.20 6.49
C GLN A 27 -20.40 10.33 7.45
N GLY A 28 -19.91 10.02 8.65
CA GLY A 28 -20.61 9.19 9.63
C GLY A 28 -20.40 7.69 9.43
N GLU A 29 -19.52 7.30 8.52
CA GLU A 29 -19.21 5.91 8.26
C GLU A 29 -18.13 5.38 9.21
N ARG A 30 -18.15 4.07 9.46
CA ARG A 30 -17.18 3.41 10.35
C ARG A 30 -16.34 2.38 9.58
N PRO A 31 -15.27 2.82 8.88
CA PRO A 31 -14.41 1.88 8.17
C PRO A 31 -13.74 0.91 9.13
N VAL A 32 -13.70 -0.37 8.75
CA VAL A 32 -13.16 -1.46 9.57
C VAL A 32 -11.71 -1.70 9.22
N ARG A 33 -10.84 -1.71 10.21
CA ARG A 33 -9.40 -1.95 10.00
C ARG A 33 -9.16 -3.40 9.54
N SER A 34 -8.37 -3.55 8.49
CA SER A 34 -7.92 -4.83 7.94
C SER A 34 -6.42 -4.77 7.68
N GLY A 35 -5.62 -5.13 8.65
CA GLY A 35 -4.17 -5.02 8.58
C GLY A 35 -3.69 -3.57 8.47
N ARG A 36 -3.09 -3.23 7.33
CA ARG A 36 -2.59 -1.87 7.03
C ARG A 36 -3.60 -0.97 6.33
N GLU A 37 -4.77 -1.51 5.98
CA GLU A 37 -5.82 -0.84 5.22
C GLU A 37 -7.11 -0.81 6.02
N PHE A 38 -8.12 -0.12 5.49
CA PHE A 38 -9.47 -0.10 6.05
C PHE A 38 -10.46 -0.54 4.98
N ARG A 39 -11.42 -1.38 5.35
CA ARG A 39 -12.54 -1.76 4.50
C ARG A 39 -13.69 -0.79 4.67
N THR A 40 -14.35 -0.46 3.56
CA THR A 40 -15.53 0.41 3.63
C THR A 40 -16.74 -0.37 4.17
N PRO A 41 -17.60 0.25 4.99
CA PRO A 41 -18.72 -0.46 5.64
C PRO A 41 -19.80 -0.88 4.65
N ASN A 42 -20.05 -0.09 3.61
CA ASN A 42 -21.12 -0.35 2.64
C ASN A 42 -20.68 -1.32 1.53
N ASP A 43 -19.38 -1.46 1.29
CA ASP A 43 -18.83 -2.40 0.33
C ASP A 43 -17.48 -2.95 0.85
N PRO A 44 -17.49 -4.10 1.56
CA PRO A 44 -16.28 -4.67 2.12
C PRO A 44 -15.23 -5.12 1.10
N SER A 45 -15.58 -5.19 -0.20
CA SER A 45 -14.62 -5.45 -1.26
C SER A 45 -13.70 -4.27 -1.53
N ILE A 46 -14.08 -3.07 -1.10
CA ILE A 46 -13.28 -1.87 -1.27
C ILE A 46 -12.42 -1.64 -0.04
N THR A 47 -11.13 -1.51 -0.25
CA THR A 47 -10.14 -1.10 0.76
C THR A 47 -9.64 0.31 0.49
N VAL A 48 -9.33 1.05 1.57
CA VAL A 48 -8.78 2.40 1.52
C VAL A 48 -7.52 2.50 2.37
N ARG A 49 -6.54 3.27 1.89
CA ARG A 49 -5.30 3.56 2.60
C ARG A 49 -4.77 4.94 2.22
N GLY A 50 -4.79 5.87 3.16
CA GLY A 50 -4.49 7.27 2.86
C GLY A 50 -5.43 7.81 1.79
N ASN A 51 -4.90 8.30 0.69
CA ASN A 51 -5.68 8.81 -0.44
C ASN A 51 -5.94 7.77 -1.55
N LYS A 52 -5.57 6.51 -1.33
CA LYS A 52 -5.72 5.42 -2.31
C LYS A 52 -6.84 4.47 -1.91
N TRP A 53 -7.50 3.90 -2.91
CA TRP A 53 -8.51 2.86 -2.74
C TRP A 53 -8.30 1.74 -3.75
N PHE A 54 -8.84 0.56 -3.43
CA PHE A 54 -8.83 -0.59 -4.32
C PHE A 54 -10.10 -1.43 -4.10
N ASP A 55 -10.78 -1.80 -5.19
CA ASP A 55 -11.91 -2.72 -5.21
C ASP A 55 -11.42 -4.11 -5.63
N HIS A 56 -11.39 -5.04 -4.69
CA HIS A 56 -10.90 -6.41 -4.91
C HIS A 56 -11.84 -7.24 -5.80
N SER A 57 -13.13 -6.88 -5.86
CA SER A 57 -14.11 -7.61 -6.68
C SER A 57 -13.98 -7.30 -8.16
N LYS A 58 -13.66 -6.04 -8.49
CA LYS A 58 -13.54 -5.55 -9.87
C LYS A 58 -12.10 -5.35 -10.33
N ARG A 59 -11.13 -5.48 -9.41
CA ARG A 59 -9.71 -5.22 -9.64
C ARG A 59 -9.43 -3.80 -10.15
N GLU A 60 -10.19 -2.85 -9.63
CA GLU A 60 -10.06 -1.43 -9.95
C GLU A 60 -9.57 -0.65 -8.74
N GLY A 61 -8.85 0.42 -8.95
CA GLY A 61 -8.38 1.27 -7.87
C GLY A 61 -8.05 2.68 -8.35
N GLY A 62 -7.70 3.55 -7.41
CA GLY A 62 -7.35 4.93 -7.75
C GLY A 62 -7.13 5.78 -6.52
N TYR A 63 -7.39 7.07 -6.68
CA TYR A 63 -7.18 8.09 -5.67
C TYR A 63 -8.50 8.69 -5.18
N ALA A 64 -8.43 9.65 -4.27
CA ALA A 64 -9.57 10.19 -3.55
C ALA A 64 -10.71 10.70 -4.46
N VAL A 65 -10.40 11.39 -5.55
CA VAL A 65 -11.45 11.89 -6.46
C VAL A 65 -12.19 10.74 -7.13
N SER A 66 -11.49 9.75 -7.67
CA SER A 66 -12.12 8.57 -8.28
C SER A 66 -12.88 7.71 -7.24
N PHE A 67 -12.41 7.68 -5.99
CA PHE A 67 -13.14 7.06 -4.90
C PHE A 67 -14.50 7.75 -4.68
N ALA A 68 -14.52 9.06 -4.55
CA ALA A 68 -15.75 9.81 -4.33
C ALA A 68 -16.74 9.66 -5.50
N GLN A 69 -16.25 9.64 -6.73
CA GLN A 69 -17.08 9.38 -7.90
C GLN A 69 -17.70 7.99 -7.85
N ARG A 70 -16.93 6.97 -7.52
CA ARG A 70 -17.38 5.59 -7.53
C ARG A 70 -18.23 5.24 -6.32
N TYR A 71 -17.73 5.54 -5.12
CA TYR A 71 -18.36 5.11 -3.86
C TYR A 71 -19.63 5.91 -3.54
N TYR A 72 -19.57 7.24 -3.74
CA TYR A 72 -20.73 8.12 -3.53
C TYR A 72 -21.51 8.40 -4.81
N ARG A 73 -21.13 7.82 -5.95
CA ARG A 73 -21.80 8.01 -7.26
C ARG A 73 -21.93 9.48 -7.67
N LEU A 74 -20.91 10.26 -7.40
CA LEU A 74 -20.89 11.69 -7.67
C LEU A 74 -20.23 12.00 -9.04
N PRO A 75 -20.72 13.00 -9.78
CA PRO A 75 -19.99 13.54 -10.90
C PRO A 75 -18.69 14.21 -10.43
N TYR A 76 -17.71 14.36 -11.32
CA TYR A 76 -16.37 14.86 -10.99
C TYR A 76 -16.38 16.16 -10.17
N GLN A 77 -17.17 17.15 -10.60
CA GLN A 77 -17.23 18.46 -9.91
C GLN A 77 -17.74 18.32 -8.46
N GLU A 78 -18.79 17.53 -8.26
CA GLU A 78 -19.33 17.29 -6.93
C GLU A 78 -18.38 16.47 -6.04
N ALA A 79 -17.66 15.52 -6.62
CA ALA A 79 -16.62 14.76 -5.92
C ALA A 79 -15.51 15.68 -5.42
N VAL A 80 -15.02 16.59 -6.27
CA VAL A 80 -14.01 17.58 -5.86
C VAL A 80 -14.55 18.54 -4.81
N LEU A 81 -15.77 19.06 -4.94
CA LEU A 81 -16.40 19.92 -3.93
C LEU A 81 -16.56 19.23 -2.57
N LEU A 82 -16.95 17.93 -2.60
CA LEU A 82 -17.03 17.11 -1.38
C LEU A 82 -15.66 17.03 -0.70
N LEU A 83 -14.62 16.65 -1.45
CA LEU A 83 -13.25 16.47 -0.93
C LEU A 83 -12.61 17.76 -0.44
N LEU A 84 -12.96 18.91 -1.03
CA LEU A 84 -12.54 20.21 -0.55
C LEU A 84 -13.34 20.72 0.67
N GLY A 85 -14.38 19.96 1.07
CA GLY A 85 -15.26 20.35 2.18
C GLY A 85 -16.24 21.48 1.87
N ARG A 86 -16.31 21.93 0.62
CA ARG A 86 -17.18 23.05 0.23
C ARG A 86 -18.67 22.71 0.23
N LYS A 87 -18.99 21.40 0.11
CA LYS A 87 -20.39 20.94 0.07
C LYS A 87 -21.01 20.82 1.48
N ASN A 88 -20.21 20.61 2.52
CA ASN A 88 -20.68 20.29 3.86
C ASN A 88 -19.92 21.06 4.97
N GLY A 89 -19.07 22.03 4.62
CA GLY A 89 -18.31 22.83 5.58
C GLY A 89 -17.28 22.05 6.41
N LYS A 90 -16.98 20.79 6.02
CA LYS A 90 -16.06 19.92 6.74
C LYS A 90 -14.65 20.04 6.18
N SER A 91 -13.66 19.92 7.05
CA SER A 91 -12.25 19.81 6.66
C SER A 91 -11.79 18.36 6.83
N TYR A 92 -11.07 17.87 5.86
CA TYR A 92 -10.53 16.50 5.88
C TYR A 92 -9.00 16.51 6.01
N GLU A 93 -8.48 15.52 6.71
CA GLU A 93 -7.04 15.30 6.78
C GLU A 93 -6.47 15.02 5.40
N GLN A 94 -5.25 15.47 5.17
CA GLN A 94 -4.49 15.10 3.98
C GLN A 94 -3.78 13.78 4.24
N ALA A 95 -3.74 12.93 3.23
CA ALA A 95 -2.98 11.69 3.31
C ALA A 95 -1.51 12.01 3.61
N LYS A 96 -0.96 11.30 4.59
CA LYS A 96 0.47 11.43 4.89
C LYS A 96 1.26 11.05 3.63
N PRO A 97 2.30 11.82 3.27
CA PRO A 97 3.14 11.46 2.15
C PRO A 97 3.62 10.02 2.32
N ALA A 98 3.61 9.25 1.24
CA ALA A 98 4.14 7.90 1.27
C ALA A 98 5.55 7.98 1.87
N LYS A 99 5.78 7.17 2.92
CA LYS A 99 7.12 7.10 3.52
C LYS A 99 8.16 6.96 2.42
N GLU A 100 9.23 7.70 2.62
CA GLU A 100 10.44 7.83 1.80
C GLU A 100 10.67 6.69 0.78
N ALA A 101 11.25 7.09 -0.37
CA ALA A 101 11.72 6.16 -1.39
C ALA A 101 12.32 4.91 -0.75
N PRO A 102 12.04 3.71 -1.27
CA PRO A 102 12.61 2.48 -0.72
C PRO A 102 14.11 2.67 -0.59
N LYS A 103 14.64 2.42 0.61
CA LYS A 103 16.09 2.42 0.82
C LYS A 103 16.73 1.57 -0.28
N PRO A 104 17.87 2.01 -0.85
CA PRO A 104 18.54 1.19 -1.85
C PRO A 104 18.71 -0.22 -1.30
N PHE A 105 18.36 -1.21 -2.12
CA PHE A 105 18.49 -2.61 -1.74
C PHE A 105 19.96 -2.89 -1.40
N ALA A 106 20.21 -3.33 -0.18
CA ALA A 106 21.51 -3.81 0.26
C ALA A 106 21.37 -5.28 0.65
N LEU A 107 22.28 -6.10 0.17
CA LEU A 107 22.33 -7.51 0.59
C LEU A 107 22.58 -7.58 2.10
N PRO A 108 21.88 -8.48 2.81
CA PRO A 108 22.12 -8.71 4.23
C PRO A 108 23.58 -9.11 4.50
N GLU A 109 24.12 -8.68 5.64
CA GLU A 109 25.49 -9.03 6.02
C GLU A 109 25.61 -10.55 6.26
N PRO A 110 26.64 -11.19 5.68
CA PRO A 110 26.89 -12.62 5.90
C PRO A 110 27.27 -12.90 7.35
N TYR A 111 26.79 -14.03 7.87
CA TYR A 111 27.20 -14.54 9.18
C TYR A 111 28.52 -15.30 9.10
N GLY A 112 29.25 -15.37 10.22
CA GLY A 112 30.58 -16.00 10.26
C GLY A 112 30.60 -17.52 9.99
N THR A 113 29.47 -18.21 10.05
CA THR A 113 29.34 -19.64 9.72
C THR A 113 28.04 -19.91 8.96
N MET A 114 27.99 -21.00 8.20
CA MET A 114 26.82 -21.40 7.40
C MET A 114 26.18 -22.71 7.92
N ARG A 115 26.48 -23.09 9.17
CA ARG A 115 26.09 -24.39 9.73
C ARG A 115 24.57 -24.58 9.80
N ARG A 116 23.84 -23.56 10.23
CA ARG A 116 22.38 -23.64 10.37
C ARG A 116 21.69 -23.69 9.02
N MET A 117 22.17 -22.92 8.05
CA MET A 117 21.70 -22.94 6.67
C MET A 117 21.90 -24.33 6.04
N TYR A 118 23.09 -24.92 6.15
CA TYR A 118 23.35 -26.26 5.65
C TYR A 118 22.43 -27.30 6.32
N ALA A 119 22.31 -27.26 7.66
CA ALA A 119 21.44 -28.18 8.39
C ALA A 119 19.97 -28.04 7.95
N TYR A 120 19.47 -26.83 7.75
CA TYR A 120 18.12 -26.57 7.29
C TYR A 120 17.90 -27.07 5.86
N LEU A 121 18.78 -26.71 4.92
CA LEU A 121 18.64 -27.08 3.52
C LEU A 121 18.76 -28.61 3.31
N MET A 122 19.66 -29.26 4.03
CA MET A 122 19.82 -30.71 3.94
C MET A 122 18.69 -31.49 4.63
N ARG A 123 18.34 -31.12 5.88
CA ARG A 123 17.40 -31.90 6.70
C ARG A 123 15.93 -31.56 6.43
N GLN A 124 15.62 -30.30 6.21
CA GLN A 124 14.25 -29.84 6.05
C GLN A 124 13.84 -29.72 4.59
N ARG A 125 14.78 -29.38 3.71
CA ARG A 125 14.53 -29.19 2.29
C ARG A 125 15.05 -30.32 1.41
N HIS A 126 15.78 -31.28 1.99
CA HIS A 126 16.32 -32.47 1.31
C HIS A 126 17.17 -32.13 0.08
N ILE A 127 17.94 -31.04 0.16
CA ILE A 127 18.87 -30.63 -0.90
C ILE A 127 20.23 -31.24 -0.63
N ASP A 128 20.83 -31.83 -1.67
CA ASP A 128 22.14 -32.46 -1.59
C ASP A 128 23.22 -31.43 -1.18
N ARG A 129 24.13 -31.88 -0.33
CA ARG A 129 25.23 -31.07 0.15
C ARG A 129 26.10 -30.49 -0.97
N GLU A 130 26.32 -31.24 -2.01
CA GLU A 130 27.13 -30.83 -3.18
C GLU A 130 26.49 -29.64 -3.89
N VAL A 131 25.16 -29.66 -4.06
CA VAL A 131 24.40 -28.55 -4.66
C VAL A 131 24.51 -27.30 -3.80
N ILE A 132 24.32 -27.43 -2.48
CA ILE A 132 24.45 -26.31 -1.56
C ILE A 132 25.86 -25.73 -1.62
N SER A 133 26.87 -26.61 -1.57
CA SER A 133 28.29 -26.21 -1.60
C SER A 133 28.66 -25.49 -2.90
N TYR A 134 28.12 -25.91 -4.03
CA TYR A 134 28.29 -25.23 -5.31
C TYR A 134 27.81 -23.78 -5.25
N PHE A 135 26.57 -23.55 -4.81
CA PHE A 135 26.01 -22.20 -4.70
C PHE A 135 26.73 -21.33 -3.67
N VAL A 136 27.19 -21.92 -2.57
CA VAL A 136 28.02 -21.22 -1.57
C VAL A 136 29.38 -20.81 -2.15
N HIS A 137 30.02 -21.71 -2.89
CA HIS A 137 31.31 -21.43 -3.54
C HIS A 137 31.19 -20.32 -4.59
N GLU A 138 30.12 -20.34 -5.39
CA GLU A 138 29.80 -19.30 -6.37
C GLU A 138 29.30 -17.98 -5.74
N LYS A 139 29.25 -17.90 -4.40
CA LYS A 139 28.73 -16.73 -3.65
C LYS A 139 27.27 -16.38 -3.96
N LEU A 140 26.50 -17.33 -4.45
CA LEU A 140 25.07 -17.19 -4.78
C LEU A 140 24.17 -17.59 -3.60
N LEU A 141 24.75 -18.14 -2.53
CA LEU A 141 24.03 -18.56 -1.34
C LEU A 141 24.89 -18.37 -0.10
N TYR A 142 24.33 -17.72 0.93
CA TYR A 142 24.99 -17.59 2.22
C TYR A 142 23.97 -17.46 3.36
N GLU A 143 24.46 -17.62 4.61
CA GLU A 143 23.69 -17.41 5.82
C GLU A 143 23.90 -15.99 6.33
N ASP A 144 22.79 -15.24 6.60
CA ASP A 144 22.89 -13.91 7.17
C ASP A 144 22.98 -13.95 8.72
N LYS A 145 23.18 -12.81 9.34
CA LYS A 145 23.26 -12.66 10.81
C LYS A 145 21.97 -13.05 11.56
N HIS A 146 20.87 -13.14 10.88
CA HIS A 146 19.58 -13.62 11.40
C HIS A 146 19.33 -15.11 11.11
N HIS A 147 20.34 -15.79 10.55
CA HIS A 147 20.30 -17.19 10.14
C HIS A 147 19.34 -17.50 8.99
N ASN A 148 19.03 -16.49 8.17
CA ASN A 148 18.26 -16.71 6.95
C ASN A 148 19.18 -17.21 5.82
N CYS A 149 18.62 -18.04 4.93
CA CYS A 149 19.27 -18.39 3.68
C CYS A 149 19.10 -17.26 2.68
N VAL A 150 20.18 -16.62 2.27
CA VAL A 150 20.16 -15.52 1.30
C VAL A 150 20.62 -16.04 -0.05
N PHE A 151 19.72 -15.98 -1.04
CA PHE A 151 20.01 -16.30 -2.43
C PHE A 151 20.28 -15.01 -3.18
N VAL A 152 21.40 -14.97 -3.91
CA VAL A 152 21.81 -13.83 -4.72
C VAL A 152 21.49 -14.17 -6.18
N GLY A 153 20.67 -13.34 -6.83
CA GLY A 153 20.29 -13.49 -8.22
C GLY A 153 20.68 -12.28 -9.06
#